data_226a68565802d2ab5e86c9d755ad69af
#
_entry.id   226a68565802d2ab5e86c9d755ad69af
#
_cell.length_a   1.000
_cell.length_b   1.000
_cell.length_c   1.000
_cell.angle_alpha   90.00
_cell.angle_beta   90.00
_cell.angle_gamma   90.00
#
_symmetry.space_group_name_H-M   'P 1'
#
loop_
_entity.id
_entity.type
_entity.pdbx_description
1 polymer ?
#
loop_
_entity_poly.entity_id
_entity_poly.type
_entity_poly.pdbx_seq_one_letter_code
_entity_poly.pdbx_strand_id
1 'polypeptide(L)'
;MTRQAASGAGLAGKGAGPLVQLAGIRKSFGAVEVLKGVDLSVEEGRVVALIGRSGSGKSTLLRIVNGLERPTDGVVIVDGERADGRERERDLKALRLKVGMVFQQFNLFPHLSAGGNVMLSLKVVKKMATAEAEAVARAMLAKVGLSDRFDHTPDQLSGGQQQRVAIARALAMQPKVLLCDEITSALDPELVAEVLAVVRTLAEEGMTLVMVTHEMRFAREVCDELVFMHQGRIHERGAPKDLFAHQQTPELAAFIGEP
;
A
#
# COMPACT_ATOMS: atom_id res chain seq x y z
N MET A 1 51.66 3.64 30.58
CA MET A 1 50.33 4.08 31.05
C MET A 1 49.45 4.31 29.84
N THR A 2 48.69 3.28 29.47
CA THR A 2 47.93 3.20 28.23
C THR A 2 46.45 3.47 28.56
N ARG A 3 45.87 4.55 28.04
CA ARG A 3 44.43 4.83 28.15
C ARG A 3 43.70 4.09 27.04
N GLN A 4 42.88 3.16 27.46
CA GLN A 4 41.93 2.45 26.64
C GLN A 4 40.76 3.42 26.24
N ALA A 5 40.52 3.56 24.94
CA ALA A 5 39.36 4.26 24.39
C ALA A 5 38.13 3.37 24.53
N ALA A 6 37.15 3.84 25.24
CA ALA A 6 35.83 3.22 25.34
C ALA A 6 35.06 3.47 24.03
N SER A 7 34.77 2.40 23.30
CA SER A 7 33.84 2.42 22.16
C SER A 7 32.42 2.63 22.65
N GLY A 8 31.83 3.76 22.25
CA GLY A 8 30.42 4.02 22.48
C GLY A 8 29.54 3.01 21.72
N ALA A 9 28.88 2.14 22.45
CA ALA A 9 27.84 1.31 21.95
C ALA A 9 26.64 2.21 21.62
N GLY A 10 26.37 2.40 20.34
CA GLY A 10 25.16 3.06 19.86
C GLY A 10 23.94 2.31 20.36
N LEU A 11 23.00 3.07 20.90
CA LEU A 11 21.69 2.61 21.36
C LEU A 11 20.95 1.91 20.21
N ALA A 12 21.01 0.59 20.18
CA ALA A 12 20.08 -0.23 19.40
C ALA A 12 18.69 -0.03 20.02
N GLY A 13 17.84 0.74 19.37
CA GLY A 13 16.43 0.81 19.67
C GLY A 13 15.87 -0.62 19.68
N LYS A 14 15.07 -0.96 20.68
CA LYS A 14 14.32 -2.21 20.74
C LYS A 14 13.42 -2.25 19.51
N GLY A 15 13.84 -2.95 18.46
CA GLY A 15 13.08 -3.12 17.23
C GLY A 15 11.83 -3.94 17.51
N ALA A 16 10.70 -3.31 17.47
CA ALA A 16 9.47 -4.01 17.12
C ALA A 16 9.74 -4.67 15.76
N GLY A 17 9.34 -5.95 15.58
CA GLY A 17 9.52 -6.66 14.31
C GLY A 17 8.81 -5.92 13.15
N PRO A 18 8.93 -6.40 11.92
CA PRO A 18 8.37 -5.72 10.75
C PRO A 18 6.87 -5.47 10.91
N LEU A 19 6.41 -4.30 10.44
CA LEU A 19 5.00 -3.92 10.50
C LEU A 19 4.12 -4.86 9.65
N VAL A 20 4.62 -5.27 8.48
CA VAL A 20 3.99 -6.29 7.64
C VAL A 20 4.95 -7.44 7.44
N GLN A 21 4.49 -8.65 7.69
CA GLN A 21 5.25 -9.87 7.44
C GLN A 21 4.40 -10.89 6.70
N LEU A 22 4.93 -11.39 5.60
CA LEU A 22 4.39 -12.48 4.80
C LEU A 22 5.35 -13.65 4.90
N ALA A 23 4.86 -14.82 5.31
CA ALA A 23 5.67 -16.02 5.45
C ALA A 23 5.06 -17.15 4.62
N GLY A 24 5.78 -17.59 3.59
CA GLY A 24 5.41 -18.72 2.73
C GLY A 24 4.08 -18.58 2.02
N ILE A 25 3.65 -17.38 1.63
CA ILE A 25 2.33 -17.13 1.07
C ILE A 25 2.13 -17.89 -0.24
N ARG A 26 1.14 -18.78 -0.24
CA ARG A 26 0.64 -19.48 -1.43
C ARG A 26 -0.81 -19.11 -1.69
N LYS A 27 -1.17 -19.02 -2.96
CA LYS A 27 -2.56 -18.80 -3.37
C LYS A 27 -2.87 -19.53 -4.66
N SER A 28 -3.91 -20.35 -4.61
CA SER A 28 -4.47 -21.02 -5.79
C SER A 28 -5.90 -20.58 -6.02
N PHE A 29 -6.27 -20.45 -7.28
CA PHE A 29 -7.64 -20.29 -7.76
C PHE A 29 -7.96 -21.50 -8.64
N GLY A 30 -8.72 -22.46 -8.08
CA GLY A 30 -8.91 -23.78 -8.70
C GLY A 30 -7.57 -24.48 -8.92
N ALA A 31 -7.26 -24.86 -10.14
CA ALA A 31 -6.01 -25.55 -10.51
C ALA A 31 -4.82 -24.59 -10.72
N VAL A 32 -5.03 -23.29 -10.74
CA VAL A 32 -3.97 -22.30 -11.04
C VAL A 32 -3.35 -21.79 -9.75
N GLU A 33 -2.08 -22.09 -9.50
CA GLU A 33 -1.29 -21.52 -8.40
C GLU A 33 -0.72 -20.17 -8.82
N VAL A 34 -1.27 -19.09 -8.24
CA VAL A 34 -0.90 -17.70 -8.55
C VAL A 34 0.26 -17.23 -7.69
N LEU A 35 0.30 -17.57 -6.39
CA LEU A 35 1.43 -17.27 -5.50
C LEU A 35 2.05 -18.59 -5.02
N LYS A 36 3.38 -18.66 -5.07
CA LYS A 36 4.14 -19.91 -4.94
C LYS A 36 5.17 -19.86 -3.80
N GLY A 37 4.74 -19.44 -2.61
CA GLY A 37 5.61 -19.29 -1.45
C GLY A 37 6.34 -17.95 -1.47
N VAL A 38 5.60 -16.87 -1.14
CA VAL A 38 6.14 -15.52 -1.10
C VAL A 38 6.46 -15.15 0.33
N ASP A 39 7.71 -14.72 0.57
CA ASP A 39 8.20 -14.17 1.83
C ASP A 39 8.53 -12.70 1.63
N LEU A 40 7.93 -11.81 2.44
CA LEU A 40 8.17 -10.37 2.39
C LEU A 40 8.03 -9.78 3.78
N SER A 41 8.93 -8.87 4.15
CA SER A 41 8.86 -8.08 5.38
C SER A 41 8.96 -6.61 5.04
N VAL A 42 8.09 -5.79 5.66
CA VAL A 42 8.08 -4.33 5.50
C VAL A 42 8.16 -3.69 6.87
N GLU A 43 9.20 -2.92 7.10
CA GLU A 43 9.38 -2.16 8.33
C GLU A 43 8.46 -0.93 8.38
N GLU A 44 8.15 -0.44 9.58
CA GLU A 44 7.36 0.77 9.77
C GLU A 44 8.04 1.98 9.10
N GLY A 45 7.26 2.82 8.42
CA GLY A 45 7.74 4.00 7.70
C GLY A 45 8.42 3.71 6.36
N ARG A 46 8.51 2.45 5.91
CA ARG A 46 9.11 2.10 4.62
C ARG A 46 8.12 2.12 3.48
N VAL A 47 8.62 2.47 2.31
CA VAL A 47 7.90 2.45 1.04
C VAL A 47 8.43 1.32 0.17
N VAL A 48 7.59 0.31 -0.07
CA VAL A 48 7.94 -0.87 -0.88
C VAL A 48 7.09 -0.88 -2.15
N ALA A 49 7.72 -0.98 -3.32
CA ALA A 49 7.02 -1.15 -4.58
C ALA A 49 7.14 -2.58 -5.11
N LEU A 50 5.99 -3.18 -5.42
CA LEU A 50 5.88 -4.45 -6.14
C LEU A 50 5.80 -4.16 -7.63
N ILE A 51 6.78 -4.63 -8.39
CA ILE A 51 6.86 -4.47 -9.85
C ILE A 51 6.86 -5.84 -10.54
N GLY A 52 6.57 -5.87 -11.83
CA GLY A 52 6.54 -7.09 -12.63
C GLY A 52 5.38 -7.12 -13.61
N ARG A 53 5.42 -8.07 -14.56
CA ARG A 53 4.41 -8.18 -15.62
C ARG A 53 3.01 -8.47 -15.07
N SER A 54 1.98 -8.17 -15.85
CA SER A 54 0.60 -8.55 -15.53
C SER A 54 0.51 -10.06 -15.27
N GLY A 55 -0.33 -10.46 -14.30
CA GLY A 55 -0.47 -11.87 -13.91
C GLY A 55 0.65 -12.43 -13.01
N SER A 56 1.67 -11.65 -12.61
CA SER A 56 2.71 -12.13 -11.71
C SER A 56 2.27 -12.30 -10.25
N GLY A 57 1.05 -11.89 -9.88
CA GLY A 57 0.46 -12.08 -8.55
C GLY A 57 0.48 -10.86 -7.63
N LYS A 58 0.96 -9.68 -8.07
CA LYS A 58 1.11 -8.46 -7.25
C LYS A 58 -0.18 -8.04 -6.54
N SER A 59 -1.24 -7.80 -7.30
CA SER A 59 -2.55 -7.39 -6.73
C SER A 59 -3.15 -8.48 -5.84
N THR A 60 -2.94 -9.76 -6.17
CA THR A 60 -3.36 -10.87 -5.31
C THR A 60 -2.63 -10.83 -3.97
N LEU A 61 -1.32 -10.53 -3.98
CA LEU A 61 -0.53 -10.39 -2.76
C LEU A 61 -1.04 -9.24 -1.89
N LEU A 62 -1.30 -8.05 -2.48
CA LEU A 62 -1.88 -6.93 -1.74
C LEU A 62 -3.24 -7.27 -1.13
N ARG A 63 -4.11 -7.95 -1.88
CA ARG A 63 -5.44 -8.36 -1.39
C ARG A 63 -5.37 -9.40 -0.27
N ILE A 64 -4.31 -10.19 -0.21
CA ILE A 64 -4.05 -11.08 0.91
C ILE A 64 -3.61 -10.28 2.15
N VAL A 65 -2.76 -9.27 2.00
CA VAL A 65 -2.31 -8.43 3.12
C VAL A 65 -3.47 -7.74 3.83
N ASN A 66 -4.50 -7.28 3.11
CA ASN A 66 -5.66 -6.64 3.73
C ASN A 66 -6.81 -7.61 4.06
N GLY A 67 -6.63 -8.92 3.84
CA GLY A 67 -7.62 -9.94 4.11
C GLY A 67 -8.84 -9.93 3.19
N LEU A 68 -8.77 -9.30 2.00
CA LEU A 68 -9.77 -9.44 0.93
C LEU A 68 -9.69 -10.79 0.23
N GLU A 69 -8.47 -11.32 0.10
CA GLU A 69 -8.20 -12.67 -0.34
C GLU A 69 -7.58 -13.47 0.80
N ARG A 70 -7.94 -14.74 0.89
CA ARG A 70 -7.33 -15.66 1.86
C ARG A 70 -6.17 -16.40 1.20
N PRO A 71 -5.02 -16.53 1.84
CA PRO A 71 -3.98 -17.42 1.34
C PRO A 71 -4.48 -18.87 1.35
N THR A 72 -3.98 -19.68 0.43
CA THR A 72 -4.18 -21.15 0.48
C THR A 72 -3.26 -21.78 1.51
N ASP A 73 -2.07 -21.19 1.70
CA ASP A 73 -1.09 -21.56 2.71
C ASP A 73 -0.20 -20.36 3.04
N GLY A 74 0.51 -20.43 4.16
CA GLY A 74 1.34 -19.33 4.66
C GLY A 74 0.60 -18.42 5.65
N VAL A 75 1.28 -17.37 6.11
CA VAL A 75 0.81 -16.50 7.18
C VAL A 75 1.09 -15.05 6.83
N VAL A 76 0.09 -14.19 7.08
CA VAL A 76 0.20 -12.73 7.07
C VAL A 76 0.19 -12.24 8.51
N ILE A 77 1.08 -11.31 8.84
CA ILE A 77 1.06 -10.59 10.11
C ILE A 77 1.15 -9.10 9.80
N VAL A 78 0.22 -8.30 10.34
CA VAL A 78 0.27 -6.84 10.24
C VAL A 78 0.10 -6.24 11.63
N ASP A 79 1.12 -5.57 12.13
CA ASP A 79 1.14 -4.95 13.46
C ASP A 79 0.64 -5.92 14.55
N GLY A 80 1.15 -7.17 14.51
CA GLY A 80 0.80 -8.23 15.44
C GLY A 80 -0.52 -8.98 15.14
N GLU A 81 -1.39 -8.48 14.25
CA GLU A 81 -2.58 -9.21 13.82
C GLU A 81 -2.19 -10.28 12.78
N ARG A 82 -2.52 -11.53 13.10
CA ARG A 82 -2.15 -12.69 12.29
C ARG A 82 -3.33 -13.20 11.47
N ALA A 83 -3.09 -13.56 10.21
CA ALA A 83 -4.03 -14.21 9.32
C ALA A 83 -3.35 -15.36 8.56
N ASP A 84 -3.91 -16.58 8.62
CA ASP A 84 -3.42 -17.80 7.94
C ASP A 84 -4.46 -18.43 7.00
N GLY A 85 -5.54 -17.68 6.70
CA GLY A 85 -6.61 -18.11 5.82
C GLY A 85 -7.75 -18.89 6.50
N ARG A 86 -7.64 -19.17 7.79
CA ARG A 86 -8.64 -19.93 8.57
C ARG A 86 -9.50 -19.07 9.46
N GLU A 87 -9.20 -17.77 9.54
CA GLU A 87 -9.91 -16.82 10.38
C GLU A 87 -11.37 -16.69 9.95
N ARG A 88 -12.23 -16.42 10.95
CA ARG A 88 -13.59 -15.97 10.70
C ARG A 88 -13.55 -14.51 10.22
N GLU A 89 -14.58 -14.10 9.49
CA GLU A 89 -14.67 -12.73 8.97
C GLU A 89 -14.56 -11.65 10.07
N ARG A 90 -15.09 -11.93 11.27
CA ARG A 90 -14.97 -11.04 12.43
C ARG A 90 -13.53 -10.83 12.89
N ASP A 91 -12.69 -11.85 12.72
CA ASP A 91 -11.30 -11.86 13.22
C ASP A 91 -10.40 -11.05 12.27
N LEU A 92 -10.76 -10.97 10.98
CA LEU A 92 -10.12 -10.11 9.99
C LEU A 92 -10.42 -8.61 10.17
N LYS A 93 -11.42 -8.26 11.00
CA LYS A 93 -11.78 -6.86 11.24
C LYS A 93 -10.63 -6.07 11.88
N ALA A 94 -9.94 -6.66 12.85
CA ALA A 94 -8.81 -6.02 13.53
C ALA A 94 -7.67 -5.73 12.52
N LEU A 95 -7.33 -6.71 11.68
CA LEU A 95 -6.36 -6.56 10.60
C LEU A 95 -6.77 -5.45 9.63
N ARG A 96 -8.03 -5.44 9.15
CA ARG A 96 -8.53 -4.44 8.20
C ARG A 96 -8.56 -3.02 8.75
N LEU A 97 -8.65 -2.85 10.06
CA LEU A 97 -8.55 -1.52 10.67
C LEU A 97 -7.13 -0.96 10.62
N LYS A 98 -6.12 -1.81 10.56
CA LYS A 98 -4.71 -1.44 10.48
C LYS A 98 -4.23 -1.25 9.04
N VAL A 99 -4.98 -1.74 8.05
CA VAL A 99 -4.59 -1.76 6.64
C VAL A 99 -5.56 -0.91 5.82
N GLY A 100 -5.09 0.22 5.31
CA GLY A 100 -5.79 0.98 4.28
C GLY A 100 -5.52 0.38 2.89
N MET A 101 -6.49 0.46 1.99
CA MET A 101 -6.29 0.04 0.61
C MET A 101 -6.92 1.02 -0.36
N VAL A 102 -6.15 1.37 -1.39
CA VAL A 102 -6.58 2.18 -2.53
C VAL A 102 -6.45 1.32 -3.77
N PHE A 103 -7.51 1.26 -4.57
CA PHE A 103 -7.62 0.40 -5.75
C PHE A 103 -7.36 1.17 -7.04
N GLN A 104 -7.07 0.45 -8.11
CA GLN A 104 -6.96 0.97 -9.46
C GLN A 104 -8.23 1.69 -9.91
N GLN A 105 -9.40 1.09 -9.67
CA GLN A 105 -10.69 1.76 -9.78
C GLN A 105 -10.96 2.50 -8.48
N PHE A 106 -11.43 3.73 -8.56
CA PHE A 106 -11.62 4.63 -7.41
C PHE A 106 -12.59 4.05 -6.37
N ASN A 107 -13.55 3.24 -6.81
CA ASN A 107 -14.57 2.57 -5.99
C ASN A 107 -15.29 3.55 -5.04
N LEU A 108 -15.55 4.76 -5.52
CA LEU A 108 -16.35 5.73 -4.80
C LEU A 108 -17.84 5.36 -4.90
N PHE A 109 -18.58 5.65 -3.84
CA PHE A 109 -20.02 5.53 -3.84
C PHE A 109 -20.61 6.68 -4.65
N PRO A 110 -21.25 6.42 -5.82
CA PRO A 110 -21.63 7.49 -6.75
C PRO A 110 -22.73 8.40 -6.22
N HIS A 111 -23.53 7.93 -5.27
CA HIS A 111 -24.62 8.68 -4.62
C HIS A 111 -24.15 9.49 -3.39
N LEU A 112 -22.88 9.45 -3.05
CA LEU A 112 -22.29 10.22 -1.96
C LEU A 112 -21.35 11.28 -2.51
N SER A 113 -21.28 12.44 -1.83
CA SER A 113 -20.26 13.44 -2.11
C SER A 113 -18.86 12.94 -1.73
N ALA A 114 -17.81 13.66 -2.07
CA ALA A 114 -16.44 13.38 -1.65
C ALA A 114 -16.34 13.29 -0.12
N GLY A 115 -16.89 14.26 0.59
CA GLY A 115 -17.00 14.22 2.06
C GLY A 115 -17.78 13.01 2.55
N GLY A 116 -18.93 12.71 1.93
CA GLY A 116 -19.73 11.54 2.24
C GLY A 116 -18.99 10.22 2.09
N ASN A 117 -18.20 10.07 1.01
CA ASN A 117 -17.36 8.92 0.78
C ASN A 117 -16.32 8.72 1.88
N VAL A 118 -15.68 9.80 2.34
CA VAL A 118 -14.69 9.75 3.43
C VAL A 118 -15.36 9.46 4.78
N MET A 119 -16.51 10.10 5.06
CA MET A 119 -17.24 9.94 6.31
C MET A 119 -17.84 8.55 6.52
N LEU A 120 -18.14 7.82 5.45
CA LEU A 120 -18.92 6.58 5.52
C LEU A 120 -18.29 5.57 6.49
N SER A 121 -17.01 5.27 6.33
CA SER A 121 -16.30 4.30 7.18
C SER A 121 -16.18 4.80 8.65
N LEU A 122 -16.00 6.09 8.86
CA LEU A 122 -15.97 6.69 10.20
C LEU A 122 -17.30 6.49 10.93
N LYS A 123 -18.41 6.72 10.24
CA LYS A 123 -19.76 6.55 10.81
C LYS A 123 -20.13 5.09 11.00
N VAL A 124 -19.89 4.24 10.00
CA VAL A 124 -20.35 2.84 10.00
C VAL A 124 -19.45 1.97 10.87
N VAL A 125 -18.13 2.13 10.78
CA VAL A 125 -17.17 1.23 11.43
C VAL A 125 -16.73 1.79 12.79
N LYS A 126 -16.31 3.07 12.84
CA LYS A 126 -15.85 3.73 14.08
C LYS A 126 -17.02 4.26 14.93
N LYS A 127 -18.26 4.26 14.41
CA LYS A 127 -19.46 4.79 15.11
C LYS A 127 -19.31 6.26 15.54
N MET A 128 -18.53 7.03 14.78
CA MET A 128 -18.21 8.42 15.05
C MET A 128 -19.46 9.31 14.85
N ALA A 129 -19.62 10.35 15.66
CA ALA A 129 -20.69 11.33 15.49
C ALA A 129 -20.52 12.08 14.15
N THR A 130 -21.64 12.54 13.55
CA THR A 130 -21.60 13.14 12.21
C THR A 130 -20.69 14.36 12.14
N ALA A 131 -20.74 15.26 13.12
CA ALA A 131 -19.91 16.47 13.16
C ALA A 131 -18.40 16.13 13.29
N GLU A 132 -18.06 15.12 14.09
CA GLU A 132 -16.69 14.65 14.25
C GLU A 132 -16.19 13.99 12.96
N ALA A 133 -17.00 13.11 12.35
CA ALA A 133 -16.67 12.47 11.07
C ALA A 133 -16.49 13.50 9.94
N GLU A 134 -17.29 14.58 9.94
CA GLU A 134 -17.13 15.68 8.98
C GLU A 134 -15.82 16.43 9.18
N ALA A 135 -15.46 16.75 10.41
CA ALA A 135 -14.19 17.42 10.70
C ALA A 135 -12.99 16.59 10.21
N VAL A 136 -13.00 15.26 10.46
CA VAL A 136 -11.97 14.34 9.96
C VAL A 136 -11.97 14.31 8.43
N ALA A 137 -13.15 14.22 7.80
CA ALA A 137 -13.24 14.15 6.35
C ALA A 137 -12.72 15.42 5.68
N ARG A 138 -13.03 16.62 6.22
CA ARG A 138 -12.49 17.89 5.72
C ARG A 138 -10.97 17.95 5.86
N ALA A 139 -10.42 17.49 6.98
CA ALA A 139 -8.97 17.42 7.17
C ALA A 139 -8.31 16.46 6.17
N MET A 140 -8.90 15.28 5.90
CA MET A 140 -8.35 14.33 4.95
C MET A 140 -8.46 14.81 3.49
N LEU A 141 -9.56 15.47 3.13
CA LEU A 141 -9.69 16.08 1.81
C LEU A 141 -8.71 17.25 1.63
N ALA A 142 -8.47 18.07 2.65
CA ALA A 142 -7.45 19.11 2.63
C ALA A 142 -6.05 18.51 2.41
N LYS A 143 -5.74 17.41 3.11
CA LYS A 143 -4.45 16.70 3.00
C LYS A 143 -4.16 16.22 1.57
N VAL A 144 -5.20 15.88 0.79
CA VAL A 144 -5.05 15.47 -0.61
C VAL A 144 -5.33 16.61 -1.60
N GLY A 145 -5.38 17.87 -1.14
CA GLY A 145 -5.57 19.05 -1.99
C GLY A 145 -6.98 19.23 -2.56
N LEU A 146 -8.02 18.78 -1.82
CA LEU A 146 -9.43 18.82 -2.23
C LEU A 146 -10.34 19.51 -1.21
N SER A 147 -9.84 20.56 -0.54
CA SER A 147 -10.60 21.28 0.51
C SER A 147 -11.92 21.88 0.00
N ASP A 148 -11.96 22.28 -1.26
CA ASP A 148 -13.10 22.91 -1.95
C ASP A 148 -14.06 21.89 -2.61
N ARG A 149 -13.78 20.60 -2.51
CA ARG A 149 -14.51 19.54 -3.20
C ARG A 149 -15.41 18.69 -2.27
N PHE A 150 -15.57 19.09 -1.02
CA PHE A 150 -16.29 18.29 -0.01
C PHE A 150 -17.70 17.86 -0.45
N ASP A 151 -18.45 18.75 -1.09
CA ASP A 151 -19.85 18.53 -1.49
C ASP A 151 -20.01 17.98 -2.92
N HIS A 152 -18.90 17.86 -3.68
CA HIS A 152 -18.93 17.33 -5.06
C HIS A 152 -19.17 15.82 -5.09
N THR A 153 -20.03 15.36 -5.98
CA THR A 153 -20.26 13.95 -6.29
C THR A 153 -19.19 13.43 -7.26
N PRO A 154 -18.94 12.10 -7.34
CA PRO A 154 -17.88 11.54 -8.19
C PRO A 154 -17.95 11.96 -9.66
N ASP A 155 -19.15 12.16 -10.22
CA ASP A 155 -19.38 12.63 -11.60
C ASP A 155 -18.93 14.10 -11.84
N GLN A 156 -18.79 14.87 -10.76
CA GLN A 156 -18.29 16.24 -10.79
C GLN A 156 -16.76 16.36 -10.57
N LEU A 157 -16.08 15.23 -10.43
CA LEU A 157 -14.66 15.14 -10.13
C LEU A 157 -13.89 14.52 -11.29
N SER A 158 -12.70 15.04 -11.60
CA SER A 158 -11.78 14.38 -12.52
C SER A 158 -11.33 13.02 -11.97
N GLY A 159 -10.79 12.13 -12.83
CA GLY A 159 -10.25 10.84 -12.39
C GLY A 159 -9.18 10.98 -11.30
N GLY A 160 -8.25 11.92 -11.44
CA GLY A 160 -7.25 12.22 -10.42
C GLY A 160 -7.84 12.74 -9.10
N GLN A 161 -8.90 13.56 -9.17
CA GLN A 161 -9.63 14.00 -7.98
C GLN A 161 -10.36 12.83 -7.30
N GLN A 162 -11.02 11.97 -8.07
CA GLN A 162 -11.67 10.77 -7.54
C GLN A 162 -10.67 9.84 -6.84
N GLN A 163 -9.49 9.65 -7.41
CA GLN A 163 -8.43 8.85 -6.81
C GLN A 163 -7.92 9.48 -5.51
N ARG A 164 -7.76 10.80 -5.48
CA ARG A 164 -7.36 11.51 -4.25
C ARG A 164 -8.45 11.42 -3.17
N VAL A 165 -9.74 11.42 -3.52
CA VAL A 165 -10.83 11.12 -2.57
C VAL A 165 -10.73 9.69 -2.03
N ALA A 166 -10.41 8.70 -2.89
CA ALA A 166 -10.20 7.31 -2.45
C ALA A 166 -9.02 7.18 -1.47
N ILE A 167 -7.92 7.91 -1.70
CA ILE A 167 -6.80 8.01 -0.77
C ILE A 167 -7.25 8.64 0.55
N ALA A 168 -7.95 9.79 0.52
CA ALA A 168 -8.47 10.46 1.72
C ALA A 168 -9.38 9.54 2.54
N ARG A 169 -10.27 8.77 1.87
CA ARG A 169 -11.14 7.78 2.50
C ARG A 169 -10.34 6.69 3.22
N ALA A 170 -9.27 6.18 2.62
CA ALA A 170 -8.41 5.18 3.24
C ALA A 170 -7.67 5.76 4.46
N LEU A 171 -7.12 6.98 4.34
CA LEU A 171 -6.39 7.67 5.41
C LEU A 171 -7.27 8.03 6.61
N ALA A 172 -8.56 8.33 6.39
CA ALA A 172 -9.50 8.69 7.45
C ALA A 172 -9.63 7.60 8.54
N MET A 173 -9.40 6.34 8.18
CA MET A 173 -9.38 5.23 9.12
C MET A 173 -8.11 5.16 9.96
N GLN A 174 -7.08 5.99 9.66
CA GLN A 174 -5.78 6.03 10.33
C GLN A 174 -5.08 4.65 10.29
N PRO A 175 -4.87 4.08 9.11
CA PRO A 175 -4.23 2.79 8.98
C PRO A 175 -2.74 2.87 9.36
N LYS A 176 -2.15 1.74 9.76
CA LYS A 176 -0.71 1.60 9.98
C LYS A 176 0.08 1.43 8.69
N VAL A 177 -0.55 0.81 7.69
CA VAL A 177 0.00 0.63 6.34
C VAL A 177 -1.05 0.96 5.29
N LEU A 178 -0.65 1.65 4.23
CA LEU A 178 -1.49 1.93 3.07
C LEU A 178 -1.03 1.09 1.87
N LEU A 179 -1.94 0.29 1.35
CA LEU A 179 -1.73 -0.51 0.15
C LEU A 179 -2.28 0.23 -1.07
N CYS A 180 -1.48 0.36 -2.12
CA CYS A 180 -1.84 1.04 -3.36
C CYS A 180 -1.77 0.05 -4.54
N ASP A 181 -2.92 -0.37 -5.07
CA ASP A 181 -3.00 -1.33 -6.18
C ASP A 181 -3.20 -0.58 -7.50
N GLU A 182 -2.10 -0.31 -8.22
CA GLU A 182 -2.08 0.35 -9.54
C GLU A 182 -2.90 1.66 -9.61
N ILE A 183 -2.76 2.52 -8.62
CA ILE A 183 -3.62 3.69 -8.38
C ILE A 183 -3.57 4.78 -9.46
N THR A 184 -2.65 4.67 -10.43
CA THR A 184 -2.51 5.61 -11.55
C THR A 184 -2.93 5.02 -12.89
N SER A 185 -3.12 3.70 -13.00
CA SER A 185 -3.32 3.00 -14.28
C SER A 185 -4.64 3.35 -15.00
N ALA A 186 -5.63 3.92 -14.27
CA ALA A 186 -6.90 4.36 -14.83
C ALA A 186 -6.95 5.87 -15.11
N LEU A 187 -5.81 6.57 -15.04
CA LEU A 187 -5.71 8.02 -15.17
C LEU A 187 -5.03 8.44 -16.46
N ASP A 188 -5.44 9.60 -16.98
CA ASP A 188 -4.70 10.28 -18.02
C ASP A 188 -3.32 10.72 -17.49
N PRO A 189 -2.26 10.73 -18.34
CA PRO A 189 -0.89 11.03 -17.90
C PRO A 189 -0.74 12.36 -17.15
N GLU A 190 -1.55 13.36 -17.49
CA GLU A 190 -1.53 14.69 -16.83
C GLU A 190 -1.98 14.61 -15.36
N LEU A 191 -2.89 13.68 -15.04
CA LEU A 191 -3.45 13.50 -13.69
C LEU A 191 -2.60 12.58 -12.80
N VAL A 192 -1.73 11.78 -13.40
CA VAL A 192 -0.83 10.84 -12.68
C VAL A 192 0.06 11.60 -11.70
N ALA A 193 0.64 12.73 -12.14
CA ALA A 193 1.56 13.52 -11.33
C ALA A 193 0.92 14.06 -10.04
N GLU A 194 -0.36 14.46 -10.09
CA GLU A 194 -1.10 14.96 -8.94
C GLU A 194 -1.31 13.88 -7.86
N VAL A 195 -1.65 12.65 -8.30
CA VAL A 195 -1.86 11.52 -7.38
C VAL A 195 -0.53 11.06 -6.78
N LEU A 196 0.53 10.97 -7.59
CA LEU A 196 1.86 10.59 -7.12
C LEU A 196 2.46 11.63 -6.16
N ALA A 197 2.16 12.92 -6.33
CA ALA A 197 2.56 13.97 -5.39
C ALA A 197 1.96 13.73 -4.00
N VAL A 198 0.68 13.35 -3.91
CA VAL A 198 0.05 12.98 -2.63
C VAL A 198 0.76 11.76 -2.01
N VAL A 199 1.05 10.72 -2.79
CA VAL A 199 1.74 9.53 -2.27
C VAL A 199 3.15 9.86 -1.79
N ARG A 200 3.88 10.75 -2.49
CA ARG A 200 5.20 11.26 -2.06
C ARG A 200 5.10 11.97 -0.71
N THR A 201 4.15 12.87 -0.55
CA THR A 201 3.93 13.57 0.74
C THR A 201 3.66 12.58 1.88
N LEU A 202 2.85 11.54 1.63
CA LEU A 202 2.59 10.51 2.64
C LEU A 202 3.85 9.71 3.01
N ALA A 203 4.70 9.40 2.03
CA ALA A 203 5.99 8.75 2.26
C ALA A 203 6.93 9.63 3.10
N GLU A 204 7.03 10.93 2.77
CA GLU A 204 7.84 11.91 3.49
C GLU A 204 7.36 12.13 4.93
N GLU A 205 6.06 11.97 5.19
CA GLU A 205 5.47 12.00 6.53
C GLU A 205 5.68 10.68 7.32
N GLY A 206 6.35 9.68 6.74
CA GLY A 206 6.67 8.42 7.39
C GLY A 206 5.54 7.37 7.34
N MET A 207 4.57 7.51 6.43
CA MET A 207 3.56 6.47 6.22
C MET A 207 4.20 5.21 5.63
N THR A 208 3.89 4.06 6.20
CA THR A 208 4.26 2.78 5.58
C THR A 208 3.42 2.53 4.35
N LEU A 209 4.05 2.32 3.20
CA LEU A 209 3.38 2.11 1.92
C LEU A 209 3.82 0.80 1.27
N VAL A 210 2.86 0.03 0.76
CA VAL A 210 3.14 -1.09 -0.15
C VAL A 210 2.34 -0.85 -1.42
N MET A 211 3.00 -0.70 -2.54
CA MET A 211 2.35 -0.29 -3.77
C MET A 211 2.68 -1.20 -4.95
N VAL A 212 1.67 -1.49 -5.77
CA VAL A 212 1.86 -2.02 -7.12
C VAL A 212 1.88 -0.84 -8.07
N THR A 213 2.92 -0.70 -8.86
CA THR A 213 3.05 0.43 -9.78
C THR A 213 3.80 0.07 -11.05
N HIS A 214 3.48 0.78 -12.12
CA HIS A 214 4.22 0.82 -13.38
C HIS A 214 5.00 2.14 -13.53
N GLU A 215 4.91 3.04 -12.55
CA GLU A 215 5.60 4.33 -12.53
C GLU A 215 7.05 4.16 -12.06
N MET A 216 7.90 3.65 -12.95
CA MET A 216 9.29 3.28 -12.62
C MET A 216 10.12 4.47 -12.14
N ARG A 217 9.88 5.67 -12.68
CA ARG A 217 10.56 6.89 -12.24
C ARG A 217 10.20 7.23 -10.79
N PHE A 218 8.90 7.19 -10.47
CA PHE A 218 8.41 7.41 -9.11
C PHE A 218 8.97 6.36 -8.14
N ALA A 219 8.92 5.08 -8.51
CA ALA A 219 9.44 3.99 -7.70
C ALA A 219 10.94 4.16 -7.41
N ARG A 220 11.73 4.62 -8.39
CA ARG A 220 13.16 4.90 -8.23
C ARG A 220 13.44 6.07 -7.27
N GLU A 221 12.58 7.09 -7.25
CA GLU A 221 12.79 8.31 -6.48
C GLU A 221 12.25 8.22 -5.04
N VAL A 222 11.18 7.46 -4.81
CA VAL A 222 10.42 7.50 -3.55
C VAL A 222 10.49 6.20 -2.75
N CYS A 223 10.63 5.04 -3.42
CA CYS A 223 10.62 3.78 -2.72
C CYS A 223 11.96 3.48 -2.05
N ASP A 224 11.90 2.87 -0.88
CA ASP A 224 13.08 2.33 -0.17
C ASP A 224 13.51 0.99 -0.73
N GLU A 225 12.54 0.19 -1.21
CA GLU A 225 12.76 -1.14 -1.75
C GLU A 225 11.85 -1.41 -2.95
N LEU A 226 12.42 -2.05 -3.97
CA LEU A 226 11.69 -2.67 -5.07
C LEU A 226 11.68 -4.19 -4.91
N VAL A 227 10.53 -4.78 -5.18
CA VAL A 227 10.31 -6.23 -5.16
C VAL A 227 9.79 -6.63 -6.55
N PHE A 228 10.64 -7.28 -7.33
CA PHE A 228 10.26 -7.78 -8.65
C PHE A 228 9.60 -9.15 -8.53
N MET A 229 8.34 -9.22 -8.94
CA MET A 229 7.56 -10.45 -8.95
C MET A 229 7.50 -11.05 -10.35
N HIS A 230 7.85 -12.32 -10.45
CA HIS A 230 7.77 -13.10 -11.68
C HIS A 230 7.15 -14.48 -11.40
N GLN A 231 6.14 -14.88 -12.19
CA GLN A 231 5.46 -16.18 -12.10
C GLN A 231 5.05 -16.62 -10.67
N GLY A 232 4.55 -15.67 -9.87
CA GLY A 232 4.05 -15.93 -8.53
C GLY A 232 5.12 -16.01 -7.43
N ARG A 233 6.34 -15.59 -7.70
CA ARG A 233 7.47 -15.56 -6.75
C ARG A 233 8.11 -14.18 -6.71
N ILE A 234 8.76 -13.84 -5.61
CA ILE A 234 9.74 -12.76 -5.59
C ILE A 234 10.98 -13.28 -6.31
N HIS A 235 11.37 -12.61 -7.37
CA HIS A 235 12.47 -13.00 -8.24
C HIS A 235 13.74 -12.22 -7.92
N GLU A 236 13.59 -10.90 -7.72
CA GLU A 236 14.62 -10.02 -7.18
C GLU A 236 14.02 -9.00 -6.23
N ARG A 237 14.82 -8.53 -5.28
CA ARG A 237 14.46 -7.44 -4.38
C ARG A 237 15.70 -6.66 -3.96
N GLY A 238 15.55 -5.37 -3.71
CA GLY A 238 16.64 -4.53 -3.25
C GLY A 238 16.34 -3.04 -3.35
N ALA A 239 17.34 -2.23 -3.04
CA ALA A 239 17.22 -0.78 -3.20
C ALA A 239 17.00 -0.42 -4.68
N PRO A 240 16.13 0.56 -4.98
CA PRO A 240 15.83 0.94 -6.37
C PRO A 240 17.07 1.22 -7.20
N LYS A 241 18.03 1.98 -6.64
CA LYS A 241 19.26 2.36 -7.34
C LYS A 241 20.06 1.14 -7.79
N ASP A 242 20.11 0.11 -6.96
CA ASP A 242 20.90 -1.11 -7.24
C ASP A 242 20.21 -1.95 -8.31
N LEU A 243 18.87 -2.16 -8.18
CA LEU A 243 18.11 -2.95 -9.14
C LEU A 243 18.04 -2.28 -10.54
N PHE A 244 17.99 -0.95 -10.60
CA PHE A 244 18.04 -0.25 -11.89
C PHE A 244 19.44 -0.24 -12.53
N ALA A 245 20.51 -0.32 -11.72
CA ALA A 245 21.88 -0.33 -12.22
C ALA A 245 22.39 -1.74 -12.54
N HIS A 246 22.00 -2.75 -11.77
CA HIS A 246 22.55 -4.10 -11.83
C HIS A 246 21.44 -5.15 -11.64
N GLN A 247 20.74 -5.49 -12.71
CA GLN A 247 19.77 -6.58 -12.75
C GLN A 247 20.51 -7.92 -12.68
N GLN A 248 20.13 -8.78 -11.75
CA GLN A 248 20.75 -10.12 -11.60
C GLN A 248 20.10 -11.15 -12.52
N THR A 249 18.85 -10.92 -12.93
CA THR A 249 18.08 -11.85 -13.75
C THR A 249 17.74 -11.24 -15.11
N PRO A 250 17.74 -12.06 -16.18
CA PRO A 250 17.34 -11.60 -17.52
C PRO A 250 15.87 -11.13 -17.54
N GLU A 251 15.01 -11.66 -16.68
CA GLU A 251 13.61 -11.30 -16.57
C GLU A 251 13.42 -9.86 -16.07
N LEU A 252 14.19 -9.45 -15.04
CA LEU A 252 14.16 -8.07 -14.55
C LEU A 252 14.79 -7.13 -15.58
N ALA A 253 15.91 -7.51 -16.19
CA ALA A 253 16.55 -6.71 -17.22
C ALA A 253 15.61 -6.46 -18.42
N ALA A 254 14.89 -7.49 -18.86
CA ALA A 254 13.88 -7.37 -19.91
C ALA A 254 12.69 -6.50 -19.48
N PHE A 255 12.25 -6.59 -18.21
CA PHE A 255 11.13 -5.81 -17.70
C PHE A 255 11.47 -4.32 -17.57
N ILE A 256 12.68 -3.97 -17.11
CA ILE A 256 13.13 -2.56 -16.98
C ILE A 256 13.51 -1.97 -18.33
N GLY A 257 14.02 -2.77 -19.26
CA GLY A 257 14.40 -2.36 -20.59
C GLY A 257 13.25 -2.25 -21.61
N GLU A 258 12.04 -2.66 -21.25
CA GLU A 258 10.83 -2.43 -22.05
C GLU A 258 10.44 -0.93 -21.93
N PRO A 259 10.31 -0.20 -23.09
CA PRO A 259 9.99 1.22 -23.10
C PRO A 259 8.55 1.54 -22.62
#